data_68b08ba6ef994ccfd748068c0e093080
#
_entry.id   68b08ba6ef994ccfd748068c0e093080
#
_cell.length_a   1.000
_cell.length_b   1.000
_cell.length_c   1.000
_cell.angle_alpha   90.00
_cell.angle_beta   90.00
_cell.angle_gamma   90.00
#
_symmetry.space_group_name_H-M   'P 1'
#
loop_
_entity.id
_entity.type
_entity.pdbx_description
1 polymer ?
#
loop_
_entity_poly.entity_id
_entity_poly.type
_entity_poly.pdbx_seq_one_letter_code
_entity_poly.pdbx_strand_id
1 'polypeptide(L)'
;MTSVVRTVLGDIAPDELGPTDYHEHLFQVTPLLPGEDLDDEDASRAEAAALLASGASAMVEATPTGLGRRPEAVARISRDTGLHVVHTTGLHRHAHYPGPHQPTELSRPDLLSRFRADLLVGMDDTDVRAGLLKAGVGYWSADEVERTVLDAVGQLAAETGAPVMVHLEHGSAAHEVLDLLGESGCPPDRVALAHVDRNPDPGLHLELTARGAYLGYDGAARHQRWPDSMLLDCLAEVVAAGGGRRLLLGGDVARRSRYVSYGGMPGLAYLFARFVPRVRARVGDEATDQILTENPARWLSWEPGPAPQHRPERGSVVHDQHRG
;
A
#
# COMPACT_ATOMS: atom_id res chain seq x y z
N MET A 1 -13.32 19.48 -9.66
CA MET A 1 -13.20 19.05 -8.24
C MET A 1 -11.73 19.17 -7.86
N THR A 2 -11.42 19.39 -6.58
CA THR A 2 -10.02 19.54 -6.15
C THR A 2 -9.47 18.15 -5.86
N SER A 3 -8.27 17.86 -6.35
CA SER A 3 -7.55 16.62 -6.07
C SER A 3 -7.15 16.56 -4.59
N VAL A 4 -7.32 15.42 -3.95
CA VAL A 4 -7.03 15.20 -2.53
C VAL A 4 -6.25 13.91 -2.32
N VAL A 5 -5.54 13.81 -1.20
CA VAL A 5 -5.05 12.54 -0.65
C VAL A 5 -5.97 12.14 0.50
N ARG A 6 -6.52 10.95 0.42
CA ARG A 6 -7.41 10.43 1.47
C ARG A 6 -6.63 9.71 2.55
N THR A 7 -6.61 10.29 3.74
CA THR A 7 -6.05 9.68 4.95
C THR A 7 -7.16 9.05 5.81
N VAL A 8 -6.77 8.28 6.81
CA VAL A 8 -7.69 7.69 7.80
C VAL A 8 -8.40 8.73 8.67
N LEU A 9 -7.92 9.98 8.70
CA LEU A 9 -8.53 11.09 9.43
C LEU A 9 -9.33 12.05 8.52
N GLY A 10 -9.37 11.79 7.22
CA GLY A 10 -10.07 12.60 6.22
C GLY A 10 -9.18 12.98 5.04
N ASP A 11 -9.74 13.76 4.14
CA ASP A 11 -9.07 14.18 2.91
C ASP A 11 -8.19 15.42 3.21
N ILE A 12 -6.94 15.42 2.73
CA ILE A 12 -5.98 16.52 2.83
C ILE A 12 -5.55 16.99 1.44
N ALA A 13 -4.98 18.18 1.32
CA ALA A 13 -4.36 18.62 0.09
C ALA A 13 -3.08 17.80 -0.20
N PRO A 14 -2.74 17.51 -1.47
CA PRO A 14 -1.58 16.69 -1.79
C PRO A 14 -0.25 17.24 -1.26
N ASP A 15 -0.10 18.56 -1.16
CA ASP A 15 1.08 19.24 -0.64
C ASP A 15 1.21 19.19 0.90
N GLU A 16 0.14 18.81 1.61
CA GLU A 16 0.17 18.56 3.05
C GLU A 16 0.73 17.18 3.42
N LEU A 17 0.87 16.24 2.45
CA LEU A 17 1.29 14.87 2.72
C LEU A 17 2.73 14.78 3.27
N GLY A 18 3.67 15.51 2.67
CA GLY A 18 5.08 15.51 3.05
C GLY A 18 5.84 14.23 2.72
N PRO A 19 7.05 14.03 3.31
CA PRO A 19 7.85 12.84 3.08
C PRO A 19 7.14 11.57 3.51
N THR A 20 7.00 10.61 2.57
CA THR A 20 6.10 9.48 2.69
C THR A 20 6.83 8.15 2.57
N ASP A 21 6.58 7.25 3.52
CA ASP A 21 6.82 5.82 3.38
C ASP A 21 5.64 5.21 2.61
N TYR A 22 5.87 4.79 1.36
CA TYR A 22 4.78 4.36 0.49
C TYR A 22 4.23 2.96 0.83
N HIS A 23 4.92 2.17 1.68
CA HIS A 23 4.55 0.77 1.95
C HIS A 23 4.99 0.30 3.32
N GLU A 24 4.05 0.23 4.27
CA GLU A 24 4.24 -0.33 5.61
C GLU A 24 2.98 -1.02 6.14
N HIS A 25 3.12 -1.66 7.30
CA HIS A 25 2.04 -2.36 7.99
C HIS A 25 2.04 -2.00 9.48
N LEU A 26 0.97 -1.43 10.02
CA LEU A 26 0.78 -1.26 11.46
C LEU A 26 0.10 -2.48 12.09
N PHE A 27 -0.79 -3.11 11.32
CA PHE A 27 -1.48 -4.34 11.71
C PHE A 27 -1.45 -5.33 10.56
N GLN A 28 -1.04 -6.56 10.85
CA GLN A 28 -1.08 -7.65 9.87
C GLN A 28 -1.14 -9.00 10.58
N VAL A 29 -2.09 -9.82 10.19
CA VAL A 29 -2.21 -11.21 10.61
C VAL A 29 -2.41 -12.06 9.37
N THR A 30 -1.49 -12.99 9.11
CA THR A 30 -1.55 -13.83 7.92
C THR A 30 -1.07 -15.25 8.19
N PRO A 31 -1.79 -16.28 7.72
CA PRO A 31 -1.37 -17.66 7.85
C PRO A 31 -0.02 -18.00 7.22
N LEU A 32 0.44 -17.20 6.25
CA LEU A 32 1.75 -17.40 5.60
C LEU A 32 2.94 -17.02 6.48
N LEU A 33 2.71 -16.27 7.57
CA LEU A 33 3.76 -15.78 8.45
C LEU A 33 3.43 -16.13 9.91
N PRO A 34 3.36 -17.41 10.28
CA PRO A 34 2.98 -17.82 11.63
C PRO A 34 3.96 -17.26 12.68
N GLY A 35 3.41 -16.60 13.71
CA GLY A 35 4.18 -15.96 14.79
C GLY A 35 4.76 -14.57 14.44
N GLU A 36 4.48 -14.05 13.26
CA GLU A 36 4.92 -12.73 12.82
C GLU A 36 3.81 -11.67 12.85
N ASP A 37 2.74 -11.95 13.61
CA ASP A 37 1.56 -11.09 13.67
C ASP A 37 1.87 -9.72 14.28
N LEU A 38 1.35 -8.69 13.64
CA LEU A 38 1.34 -7.30 14.10
C LEU A 38 -0.08 -7.01 14.59
N ASP A 39 -0.34 -7.20 15.88
CA ASP A 39 -1.68 -7.16 16.49
C ASP A 39 -1.76 -6.35 17.80
N ASP A 40 -0.65 -5.76 18.24
CA ASP A 40 -0.55 -4.91 19.42
C ASP A 40 -0.58 -3.43 19.03
N GLU A 41 -1.62 -2.70 19.47
CA GLU A 41 -1.84 -1.31 19.12
C GLU A 41 -0.77 -0.36 19.71
N ASP A 42 -0.31 -0.65 20.95
CA ASP A 42 0.70 0.21 21.59
C ASP A 42 2.07 0.03 20.97
N ALA A 43 2.43 -1.19 20.59
CA ALA A 43 3.66 -1.48 19.87
C ALA A 43 3.63 -0.83 18.46
N SER A 44 2.52 -0.94 17.73
CA SER A 44 2.35 -0.33 16.41
C SER A 44 2.38 1.21 16.48
N ARG A 45 1.80 1.79 17.53
CA ARG A 45 1.87 3.24 17.80
C ARG A 45 3.31 3.69 18.06
N ALA A 46 4.08 2.91 18.81
CA ALA A 46 5.49 3.23 19.08
C ALA A 46 6.34 3.21 17.79
N GLU A 47 6.09 2.27 16.88
CA GLU A 47 6.74 2.24 15.56
C GLU A 47 6.34 3.43 14.69
N ALA A 48 5.06 3.78 14.64
CA ALA A 48 4.58 4.96 13.90
C ALA A 48 5.21 6.26 14.43
N ALA A 49 5.33 6.39 15.77
CA ALA A 49 6.01 7.54 16.38
C ALA A 49 7.52 7.56 16.05
N ALA A 50 8.18 6.40 16.01
CA ALA A 50 9.57 6.30 15.62
C ALA A 50 9.78 6.64 14.13
N LEU A 51 8.86 6.22 13.26
CA LEU A 51 8.87 6.58 11.84
C LEU A 51 8.75 8.11 11.68
N LEU A 52 7.77 8.74 12.32
CA LEU A 52 7.61 10.20 12.31
C LEU A 52 8.89 10.90 12.82
N ALA A 53 9.42 10.47 13.96
CA ALA A 53 10.62 11.06 14.56
C ALA A 53 11.88 10.90 13.65
N SER A 54 11.89 9.93 12.74
CA SER A 54 12.98 9.71 11.80
C SER A 54 12.92 10.61 10.56
N GLY A 55 11.80 11.34 10.35
CA GLY A 55 11.66 12.33 9.27
C GLY A 55 10.53 12.04 8.26
N ALA A 56 9.75 10.99 8.44
CA ALA A 56 8.53 10.79 7.67
C ALA A 56 7.42 11.75 8.15
N SER A 57 6.52 12.14 7.26
CA SER A 57 5.26 12.84 7.59
C SER A 57 4.04 11.96 7.31
N ALA A 58 4.19 10.98 6.44
CA ALA A 58 3.11 10.10 6.04
C ALA A 58 3.58 8.66 5.81
N MET A 59 2.62 7.74 5.84
CA MET A 59 2.81 6.36 5.41
C MET A 59 1.55 5.78 4.74
N VAL A 60 1.76 4.74 3.95
CA VAL A 60 0.68 3.88 3.47
C VAL A 60 0.60 2.64 4.34
N GLU A 61 -0.55 2.43 4.99
CA GLU A 61 -0.92 1.19 5.67
C GLU A 61 -1.42 0.19 4.62
N ALA A 62 -0.54 -0.72 4.22
CA ALA A 62 -0.73 -1.57 3.06
C ALA A 62 -1.45 -2.89 3.35
N THR A 63 -1.98 -3.09 4.55
CA THR A 63 -2.71 -4.30 4.94
C THR A 63 -4.14 -4.29 4.40
N PRO A 64 -4.47 -5.15 3.41
CA PRO A 64 -5.78 -5.16 2.80
C PRO A 64 -6.80 -5.99 3.60
N THR A 65 -7.98 -6.15 3.03
CA THR A 65 -9.09 -6.92 3.59
C THR A 65 -8.69 -8.35 3.94
N GLY A 66 -9.11 -8.81 5.14
CA GLY A 66 -8.96 -10.21 5.57
C GLY A 66 -7.60 -10.57 6.16
N LEU A 67 -6.68 -9.64 6.29
CA LEU A 67 -5.34 -9.87 6.85
C LEU A 67 -5.11 -9.10 8.16
N GLY A 68 -6.13 -8.99 8.99
CA GLY A 68 -6.01 -8.39 10.32
C GLY A 68 -5.95 -6.86 10.34
N ARG A 69 -6.37 -6.17 9.27
CA ARG A 69 -6.45 -4.71 9.25
C ARG A 69 -7.37 -4.17 10.36
N ARG A 70 -7.01 -3.03 10.95
CA ARG A 70 -7.73 -2.42 12.08
C ARG A 70 -7.92 -0.90 11.83
N PRO A 71 -8.89 -0.50 10.98
CA PRO A 71 -9.02 0.90 10.53
C PRO A 71 -9.13 1.92 11.67
N GLU A 72 -9.95 1.66 12.68
CA GLU A 72 -10.10 2.57 13.82
C GLU A 72 -8.83 2.68 14.68
N ALA A 73 -8.10 1.56 14.87
CA ALA A 73 -6.82 1.59 15.58
C ALA A 73 -5.77 2.42 14.81
N VAL A 74 -5.70 2.25 13.48
CA VAL A 74 -4.85 3.07 12.63
C VAL A 74 -5.22 4.54 12.71
N ALA A 75 -6.53 4.88 12.72
CA ALA A 75 -6.99 6.26 12.88
C ALA A 75 -6.63 6.84 14.26
N ARG A 76 -6.67 6.03 15.34
CA ARG A 76 -6.19 6.46 16.66
C ARG A 76 -4.69 6.73 16.64
N ILE A 77 -3.89 5.80 16.10
CA ILE A 77 -2.44 5.95 15.98
C ILE A 77 -2.09 7.21 15.17
N SER A 78 -2.74 7.43 14.03
CA SER A 78 -2.54 8.62 13.21
C SER A 78 -2.83 9.91 13.98
N ARG A 79 -3.91 9.94 14.74
CA ARG A 79 -4.29 11.10 15.59
C ARG A 79 -3.30 11.34 16.72
N ASP A 80 -2.88 10.28 17.41
CA ASP A 80 -2.01 10.37 18.58
C ASP A 80 -0.58 10.75 18.20
N THR A 81 -0.10 10.30 17.04
CA THR A 81 1.26 10.59 16.58
C THR A 81 1.37 11.84 15.72
N GLY A 82 0.32 12.20 15.00
CA GLY A 82 0.34 13.23 13.95
C GLY A 82 0.84 12.72 12.59
N LEU A 83 1.14 11.43 12.45
CA LEU A 83 1.54 10.82 11.18
C LEU A 83 0.31 10.70 10.26
N HIS A 84 0.37 11.22 9.04
CA HIS A 84 -0.66 10.97 8.04
C HIS A 84 -0.63 9.51 7.60
N VAL A 85 -1.76 8.81 7.66
CA VAL A 85 -1.83 7.40 7.22
C VAL A 85 -2.88 7.27 6.13
N VAL A 86 -2.47 6.75 4.97
CA VAL A 86 -3.36 6.33 3.88
C VAL A 86 -3.60 4.83 4.03
N HIS A 87 -4.84 4.42 4.23
CA HIS A 87 -5.17 3.00 4.40
C HIS A 87 -5.65 2.37 3.10
N THR A 88 -5.37 1.07 2.91
CA THR A 88 -5.76 0.36 1.70
C THR A 88 -7.04 -0.48 1.86
N THR A 89 -7.76 -0.67 0.74
CA THR A 89 -8.72 -1.75 0.54
C THR A 89 -8.28 -2.64 -0.63
N GLY A 90 -8.95 -3.77 -0.83
CA GLY A 90 -8.57 -4.75 -1.84
C GLY A 90 -8.10 -6.05 -1.23
N LEU A 91 -7.37 -6.87 -1.99
CA LEU A 91 -6.83 -8.15 -1.52
C LEU A 91 -5.33 -8.26 -1.81
N HIS A 92 -4.66 -9.08 -1.02
CA HIS A 92 -3.29 -9.54 -1.29
C HIS A 92 -3.33 -10.70 -2.31
N ARG A 93 -2.17 -11.24 -2.68
CA ARG A 93 -2.09 -12.45 -3.50
C ARG A 93 -2.84 -13.62 -2.85
N HIS A 94 -3.41 -14.49 -3.68
CA HIS A 94 -4.30 -15.58 -3.27
C HIS A 94 -3.75 -16.46 -2.14
N ALA A 95 -2.45 -16.74 -2.15
CA ALA A 95 -1.78 -17.58 -1.14
C ALA A 95 -1.94 -17.08 0.31
N HIS A 96 -2.28 -15.82 0.56
CA HIS A 96 -2.54 -15.29 1.91
C HIS A 96 -3.90 -15.71 2.48
N TYR A 97 -4.78 -16.30 1.68
CA TYR A 97 -6.16 -16.63 2.02
C TYR A 97 -6.44 -18.14 1.90
N PRO A 98 -5.74 -18.99 2.66
CA PRO A 98 -5.98 -20.43 2.60
C PRO A 98 -7.28 -20.81 3.30
N GLY A 99 -7.96 -21.85 2.80
CA GLY A 99 -9.17 -22.41 3.39
C GLY A 99 -10.47 -21.75 2.92
N PRO A 100 -11.63 -22.22 3.43
CA PRO A 100 -12.95 -21.75 3.01
C PRO A 100 -13.35 -20.41 3.65
N HIS A 101 -14.36 -19.77 3.07
CA HIS A 101 -14.95 -18.51 3.54
C HIS A 101 -13.99 -17.31 3.49
N GLN A 102 -13.08 -17.32 2.53
CA GLN A 102 -12.12 -16.24 2.33
C GLN A 102 -12.69 -15.16 1.41
N PRO A 103 -12.22 -13.89 1.54
CA PRO A 103 -12.63 -12.83 0.61
C PRO A 103 -12.32 -13.14 -0.86
N THR A 104 -11.37 -14.03 -1.13
CA THR A 104 -11.01 -14.51 -2.48
C THR A 104 -12.07 -15.39 -3.14
N GLU A 105 -13.04 -15.90 -2.38
CA GLU A 105 -14.20 -16.66 -2.90
C GLU A 105 -15.35 -15.75 -3.35
N LEU A 106 -15.28 -14.44 -3.07
CA LEU A 106 -16.29 -13.49 -3.48
C LEU A 106 -16.34 -13.38 -5.01
N SER A 107 -17.55 -13.26 -5.54
CA SER A 107 -17.72 -12.96 -6.95
C SER A 107 -17.14 -11.56 -7.29
N ARG A 108 -16.81 -11.36 -8.56
CA ARG A 108 -16.34 -10.04 -9.03
C ARG A 108 -17.30 -8.88 -8.66
N PRO A 109 -18.65 -9.00 -8.84
CA PRO A 109 -19.57 -7.95 -8.38
C PRO A 109 -19.49 -7.68 -6.87
N ASP A 110 -19.32 -8.72 -6.04
CA ASP A 110 -19.22 -8.58 -4.59
C ASP A 110 -17.90 -7.90 -4.20
N LEU A 111 -16.78 -8.24 -4.85
CA LEU A 111 -15.49 -7.55 -4.67
C LEU A 111 -15.61 -6.06 -5.02
N LEU A 112 -16.21 -5.72 -6.16
CA LEU A 112 -16.46 -4.34 -6.57
C LEU A 112 -17.31 -3.58 -5.54
N SER A 113 -18.41 -4.20 -5.07
CA SER A 113 -19.29 -3.61 -4.07
C SER A 113 -18.53 -3.33 -2.76
N ARG A 114 -17.75 -4.30 -2.29
CA ARG A 114 -16.98 -4.19 -1.06
C ARG A 114 -15.90 -3.11 -1.15
N PHE A 115 -15.06 -3.15 -2.18
CA PHE A 115 -13.96 -2.17 -2.32
C PHE A 115 -14.51 -0.75 -2.54
N ARG A 116 -15.63 -0.62 -3.26
CA ARG A 116 -16.32 0.67 -3.43
C ARG A 116 -16.86 1.19 -2.09
N ALA A 117 -17.46 0.33 -1.27
CA ALA A 117 -17.91 0.72 0.06
C ALA A 117 -16.75 1.17 0.95
N ASP A 118 -15.64 0.43 0.95
CA ASP A 118 -14.44 0.78 1.70
C ASP A 118 -13.85 2.14 1.28
N LEU A 119 -13.86 2.46 -0.02
CA LEU A 119 -13.39 3.76 -0.54
C LEU A 119 -14.33 4.92 -0.23
N LEU A 120 -15.66 4.72 -0.32
CA LEU A 120 -16.62 5.83 -0.36
C LEU A 120 -17.44 5.97 0.92
N VAL A 121 -17.60 4.90 1.69
CA VAL A 121 -18.44 4.86 2.90
C VAL A 121 -17.58 4.64 4.14
N GLY A 122 -16.86 3.52 4.22
CA GLY A 122 -15.99 3.14 5.32
C GLY A 122 -15.65 1.66 5.35
N MET A 123 -14.53 1.31 5.96
CA MET A 123 -14.01 -0.06 6.07
C MET A 123 -14.56 -0.74 7.32
N ASP A 124 -14.90 -2.04 7.22
CA ASP A 124 -15.20 -2.92 8.37
C ASP A 124 -16.19 -2.29 9.38
N ASP A 125 -17.31 -1.76 8.88
CA ASP A 125 -18.38 -1.08 9.65
C ASP A 125 -17.96 0.20 10.40
N THR A 126 -16.82 0.78 10.07
CA THR A 126 -16.34 2.07 10.59
C THR A 126 -16.63 3.22 9.62
N ASP A 127 -16.33 4.47 10.04
CA ASP A 127 -16.36 5.65 9.16
C ASP A 127 -14.98 5.93 8.52
N VAL A 128 -13.96 5.11 8.80
CA VAL A 128 -12.62 5.23 8.24
C VAL A 128 -12.63 4.70 6.80
N ARG A 129 -12.31 5.58 5.85
CA ARG A 129 -12.31 5.26 4.42
C ARG A 129 -10.91 4.89 3.93
N ALA A 130 -10.84 3.97 2.96
CA ALA A 130 -9.61 3.69 2.26
C ALA A 130 -9.28 4.83 1.27
N GLY A 131 -7.99 5.11 1.11
CA GLY A 131 -7.46 6.06 0.13
C GLY A 131 -6.76 5.38 -1.06
N LEU A 132 -6.66 4.05 -1.05
CA LEU A 132 -5.87 3.26 -1.99
C LEU A 132 -6.50 1.90 -2.22
N LEU A 133 -6.44 1.43 -3.46
CA LEU A 133 -6.79 0.06 -3.86
C LEU A 133 -5.55 -0.83 -3.86
N LYS A 134 -5.65 -2.07 -3.35
CA LYS A 134 -4.56 -3.04 -3.39
C LYS A 134 -4.96 -4.32 -4.10
N ALA A 135 -4.04 -4.84 -4.91
CA ALA A 135 -4.04 -6.20 -5.43
C ALA A 135 -2.69 -6.86 -5.13
N GLY A 136 -2.60 -8.17 -5.32
CA GLY A 136 -1.34 -8.88 -5.22
C GLY A 136 -1.29 -10.03 -6.21
N VAL A 137 -0.10 -10.30 -6.74
CA VAL A 137 0.15 -11.34 -7.75
C VAL A 137 1.27 -12.25 -7.28
N GLY A 138 1.07 -13.55 -7.50
CA GLY A 138 2.05 -14.59 -7.24
C GLY A 138 3.29 -14.48 -8.13
N TYR A 139 4.20 -15.44 -7.95
CA TYR A 139 5.45 -15.44 -8.72
C TYR A 139 5.18 -15.73 -10.19
N TRP A 140 5.70 -14.87 -11.07
CA TRP A 140 5.75 -14.97 -12.53
C TRP A 140 4.45 -14.65 -13.27
N SER A 141 3.26 -14.98 -12.74
CA SER A 141 1.97 -14.68 -13.37
C SER A 141 0.83 -14.63 -12.37
N ALA A 142 -0.26 -13.94 -12.72
CA ALA A 142 -1.50 -13.94 -11.96
C ALA A 142 -2.29 -15.23 -12.16
N ASP A 143 -2.78 -15.83 -11.07
CA ASP A 143 -3.75 -16.92 -11.15
C ASP A 143 -5.18 -16.39 -11.45
N GLU A 144 -6.17 -17.27 -11.57
CA GLU A 144 -7.55 -16.90 -11.92
C GLU A 144 -8.20 -15.99 -10.87
N VAL A 145 -7.94 -16.25 -9.59
CA VAL A 145 -8.45 -15.43 -8.48
C VAL A 145 -7.79 -14.05 -8.50
N GLU A 146 -6.47 -14.00 -8.65
CA GLU A 146 -5.69 -12.77 -8.73
C GLU A 146 -6.10 -11.92 -9.93
N ARG A 147 -6.38 -12.54 -11.09
CA ARG A 147 -6.94 -11.87 -12.27
C ARG A 147 -8.31 -11.26 -12.01
N THR A 148 -9.19 -11.97 -11.29
CA THR A 148 -10.50 -11.46 -10.90
C THR A 148 -10.38 -10.24 -9.98
N VAL A 149 -9.44 -10.27 -9.04
CA VAL A 149 -9.16 -9.14 -8.14
C VAL A 149 -8.57 -7.96 -8.92
N LEU A 150 -7.60 -8.20 -9.83
CA LEU A 150 -7.02 -7.14 -10.66
C LEU A 150 -8.07 -6.47 -11.54
N ASP A 151 -8.99 -7.24 -12.14
CA ASP A 151 -10.07 -6.70 -12.95
C ASP A 151 -11.03 -5.84 -12.11
N ALA A 152 -11.42 -6.28 -10.90
CA ALA A 152 -12.26 -5.49 -10.01
C ALA A 152 -11.56 -4.20 -9.55
N VAL A 153 -10.28 -4.27 -9.18
CA VAL A 153 -9.45 -3.13 -8.79
C VAL A 153 -9.26 -2.17 -9.96
N GLY A 154 -8.94 -2.69 -11.15
CA GLY A 154 -8.74 -1.89 -12.36
C GLY A 154 -9.99 -1.11 -12.76
N GLN A 155 -11.16 -1.78 -12.78
CA GLN A 155 -12.43 -1.11 -13.06
C GLN A 155 -12.73 -0.01 -12.04
N LEU A 156 -12.57 -0.30 -10.74
CA LEU A 156 -12.87 0.68 -9.70
C LEU A 156 -11.91 1.87 -9.73
N ALA A 157 -10.63 1.64 -10.04
CA ALA A 157 -9.66 2.70 -10.26
C ALA A 157 -10.03 3.58 -11.46
N ALA A 158 -10.46 2.98 -12.58
CA ALA A 158 -10.94 3.72 -13.75
C ALA A 158 -12.18 4.57 -13.46
N GLU A 159 -13.12 4.05 -12.66
CA GLU A 159 -14.35 4.75 -12.29
C GLU A 159 -14.13 5.90 -11.31
N THR A 160 -13.20 5.74 -10.37
CA THR A 160 -13.03 6.66 -9.24
C THR A 160 -11.79 7.55 -9.33
N GLY A 161 -10.81 7.14 -10.12
CA GLY A 161 -9.47 7.75 -10.13
C GLY A 161 -8.60 7.36 -8.94
N ALA A 162 -9.07 6.46 -8.06
CA ALA A 162 -8.30 6.01 -6.89
C ALA A 162 -6.97 5.37 -7.30
N PRO A 163 -5.87 5.62 -6.54
CA PRO A 163 -4.59 4.99 -6.80
C PRO A 163 -4.62 3.49 -6.52
N VAL A 164 -3.72 2.76 -7.17
CA VAL A 164 -3.59 1.30 -7.06
C VAL A 164 -2.17 0.94 -6.62
N MET A 165 -2.03 0.02 -5.68
CA MET A 165 -0.79 -0.66 -5.34
C MET A 165 -0.92 -2.15 -5.69
N VAL A 166 0.07 -2.71 -6.38
CA VAL A 166 0.10 -4.15 -6.66
C VAL A 166 1.36 -4.78 -6.08
N HIS A 167 1.18 -5.74 -5.16
CA HIS A 167 2.27 -6.60 -4.70
C HIS A 167 2.73 -7.52 -5.83
N LEU A 168 4.01 -7.50 -6.15
CA LEU A 168 4.65 -8.41 -7.11
C LEU A 168 5.58 -9.37 -6.38
N GLU A 169 5.28 -10.66 -6.40
CA GLU A 169 6.19 -11.63 -5.79
C GLU A 169 7.55 -11.63 -6.50
N HIS A 170 8.60 -11.23 -5.76
CA HIS A 170 9.96 -11.03 -6.28
C HIS A 170 10.09 -10.05 -7.46
N GLY A 171 9.21 -9.06 -7.58
CA GLY A 171 9.24 -8.07 -8.66
C GLY A 171 8.88 -8.65 -10.04
N SER A 172 8.29 -9.86 -10.08
CA SER A 172 7.90 -10.53 -11.34
C SER A 172 6.50 -10.10 -11.81
N ALA A 173 6.11 -10.50 -13.03
CA ALA A 173 4.79 -10.26 -13.63
C ALA A 173 4.41 -8.77 -13.85
N ALA A 174 5.35 -7.83 -13.75
CA ALA A 174 5.06 -6.40 -13.79
C ALA A 174 4.36 -5.95 -15.08
N HIS A 175 4.80 -6.42 -16.24
CA HIS A 175 4.18 -6.10 -17.53
C HIS A 175 2.77 -6.69 -17.66
N GLU A 176 2.58 -7.96 -17.26
CA GLU A 176 1.27 -8.62 -17.27
C GLU A 176 0.26 -7.88 -16.38
N VAL A 177 0.68 -7.45 -15.19
CA VAL A 177 -0.18 -6.68 -14.27
C VAL A 177 -0.63 -5.36 -14.90
N LEU A 178 0.27 -4.62 -15.53
CA LEU A 178 -0.08 -3.37 -16.22
C LEU A 178 -1.02 -3.61 -17.42
N ASP A 179 -0.86 -4.73 -18.14
CA ASP A 179 -1.74 -5.08 -19.23
C ASP A 179 -3.15 -5.41 -18.73
N LEU A 180 -3.27 -6.28 -17.71
CA LEU A 180 -4.56 -6.65 -17.10
C LEU A 180 -5.30 -5.46 -16.49
N LEU A 181 -4.61 -4.58 -15.78
CA LEU A 181 -5.23 -3.36 -15.24
C LEU A 181 -5.65 -2.41 -16.37
N GLY A 182 -4.85 -2.31 -17.45
CA GLY A 182 -5.18 -1.52 -18.63
C GLY A 182 -6.41 -2.04 -19.37
N GLU A 183 -6.58 -3.36 -19.48
CA GLU A 183 -7.78 -4.00 -20.05
C GLU A 183 -9.05 -3.63 -19.25
N SER A 184 -8.92 -3.41 -17.94
CA SER A 184 -10.01 -2.96 -17.07
C SER A 184 -10.16 -1.43 -17.01
N GLY A 185 -9.38 -0.68 -17.81
CA GLY A 185 -9.45 0.76 -17.94
C GLY A 185 -8.60 1.57 -16.96
N CYS A 186 -7.82 0.93 -16.09
CA CYS A 186 -6.93 1.63 -15.17
C CYS A 186 -5.67 2.12 -15.91
N PRO A 187 -5.39 3.43 -15.96
CA PRO A 187 -4.18 3.91 -16.60
C PRO A 187 -2.93 3.61 -15.75
N PRO A 188 -1.77 3.31 -16.37
CA PRO A 188 -0.55 2.94 -15.64
C PRO A 188 -0.07 4.00 -14.64
N ASP A 189 -0.35 5.28 -14.86
CA ASP A 189 0.05 6.37 -13.96
C ASP A 189 -0.76 6.42 -12.64
N ARG A 190 -1.75 5.55 -12.47
CA ARG A 190 -2.43 5.30 -11.20
C ARG A 190 -1.82 4.14 -10.42
N VAL A 191 -0.92 3.35 -11.03
CA VAL A 191 -0.43 2.08 -10.51
C VAL A 191 0.96 2.22 -9.91
N ALA A 192 1.13 1.79 -8.66
CA ALA A 192 2.42 1.53 -8.04
C ALA A 192 2.67 0.01 -7.97
N LEU A 193 3.77 -0.41 -8.57
CA LEU A 193 4.25 -1.79 -8.57
C LEU A 193 5.19 -1.97 -7.37
N ALA A 194 4.73 -2.65 -6.32
CA ALA A 194 5.53 -2.88 -5.12
C ALA A 194 6.56 -4.00 -5.35
N HIS A 195 7.70 -3.90 -4.64
CA HIS A 195 8.75 -4.92 -4.64
C HIS A 195 9.51 -5.09 -5.96
N VAL A 196 9.45 -4.12 -6.87
CA VAL A 196 10.22 -4.24 -8.14
C VAL A 196 11.72 -4.31 -7.90
N ASP A 197 12.18 -3.70 -6.81
CA ASP A 197 13.59 -3.72 -6.38
C ASP A 197 14.08 -5.09 -5.88
N ARG A 198 13.18 -6.07 -5.72
CA ARG A 198 13.55 -7.49 -5.51
C ARG A 198 14.08 -8.16 -6.78
N ASN A 199 13.87 -7.53 -7.93
CA ASN A 199 14.54 -7.79 -9.19
C ASN A 199 15.22 -6.48 -9.65
N PRO A 200 16.41 -6.15 -9.11
CA PRO A 200 17.05 -4.86 -9.34
C PRO A 200 17.69 -4.75 -10.73
N ASP A 201 16.86 -4.74 -11.76
CA ASP A 201 17.21 -4.58 -13.17
C ASP A 201 16.82 -3.17 -13.65
N PRO A 202 17.79 -2.24 -13.79
CA PRO A 202 17.51 -0.88 -14.23
C PRO A 202 16.84 -0.80 -15.60
N GLY A 203 17.15 -1.73 -16.52
CA GLY A 203 16.54 -1.79 -17.84
C GLY A 203 15.04 -2.05 -17.75
N LEU A 204 14.63 -3.09 -17.02
CA LEU A 204 13.22 -3.39 -16.74
C LEU A 204 12.52 -2.21 -16.05
N HIS A 205 13.18 -1.60 -15.06
CA HIS A 205 12.58 -0.47 -14.33
C HIS A 205 12.34 0.74 -15.23
N LEU A 206 13.23 1.01 -16.16
CA LEU A 206 13.05 2.10 -17.15
C LEU A 206 11.90 1.79 -18.12
N GLU A 207 11.75 0.54 -18.57
CA GLU A 207 10.61 0.13 -19.39
C GLU A 207 9.28 0.35 -18.66
N LEU A 208 9.18 -0.02 -17.38
CA LEU A 208 7.98 0.14 -16.57
C LEU A 208 7.66 1.63 -16.29
N THR A 209 8.68 2.45 -15.99
CA THR A 209 8.48 3.90 -15.83
C THR A 209 8.07 4.58 -17.13
N ALA A 210 8.58 4.13 -18.28
CA ALA A 210 8.19 4.62 -19.60
C ALA A 210 6.72 4.29 -19.93
N ARG A 211 6.17 3.20 -19.39
CA ARG A 211 4.73 2.89 -19.43
C ARG A 211 3.90 3.80 -18.51
N GLY A 212 4.52 4.53 -17.59
CA GLY A 212 3.88 5.48 -16.70
C GLY A 212 3.67 4.97 -15.26
N ALA A 213 4.00 3.71 -14.95
CA ALA A 213 3.81 3.13 -13.61
C ALA A 213 4.79 3.73 -12.59
N TYR A 214 4.35 3.80 -11.33
CA TYR A 214 5.23 4.04 -10.20
C TYR A 214 5.90 2.73 -9.76
N LEU A 215 7.15 2.83 -9.35
CA LEU A 215 7.97 1.69 -8.92
C LEU A 215 8.31 1.80 -7.45
N GLY A 216 7.88 0.81 -6.68
CA GLY A 216 8.12 0.72 -5.25
C GLY A 216 9.43 0.02 -4.93
N TYR A 217 10.35 0.75 -4.32
CA TYR A 217 11.58 0.25 -3.74
C TYR A 217 11.38 0.09 -2.22
N ASP A 218 11.22 -1.15 -1.76
CA ASP A 218 10.91 -1.48 -0.37
C ASP A 218 11.70 -2.67 0.19
N GLY A 219 12.80 -3.00 -0.47
CA GLY A 219 13.69 -4.09 -0.10
C GLY A 219 14.83 -3.71 0.84
N ALA A 220 14.89 -2.47 1.36
CA ALA A 220 15.93 -2.04 2.29
C ALA A 220 15.95 -2.87 3.58
N ALA A 221 17.11 -2.96 4.24
CA ALA A 221 17.34 -3.74 5.46
C ALA A 221 17.14 -5.27 5.31
N ARG A 222 17.12 -5.82 4.11
CA ARG A 222 16.99 -7.27 3.86
C ARG A 222 18.36 -7.94 3.69
N HIS A 223 19.31 -7.62 4.56
CA HIS A 223 20.74 -7.97 4.43
C HIS A 223 21.03 -9.47 4.34
N GLN A 224 20.09 -10.34 4.76
CA GLN A 224 20.20 -11.79 4.55
C GLN A 224 19.99 -12.20 3.08
N ARG A 225 19.42 -11.31 2.27
CA ARG A 225 19.13 -11.55 0.85
C ARG A 225 20.10 -10.82 -0.06
N TRP A 226 20.27 -9.52 0.20
CA TRP A 226 21.15 -8.61 -0.55
C TRP A 226 21.55 -7.40 0.28
N PRO A 227 22.68 -6.76 -0.01
CA PRO A 227 23.05 -5.50 0.62
C PRO A 227 22.22 -4.35 0.05
N ASP A 228 21.92 -3.34 0.88
CA ASP A 228 21.23 -2.12 0.43
C ASP A 228 21.94 -1.40 -0.73
N SER A 229 23.25 -1.57 -0.88
CA SER A 229 24.01 -0.96 -1.99
C SER A 229 23.51 -1.40 -3.36
N MET A 230 23.02 -2.63 -3.49
CA MET A 230 22.48 -3.16 -4.75
C MET A 230 21.21 -2.39 -5.16
N LEU A 231 20.34 -2.08 -4.18
CA LEU A 231 19.14 -1.28 -4.40
C LEU A 231 19.48 0.17 -4.73
N LEU A 232 20.47 0.73 -4.02
CA LEU A 232 20.96 2.10 -4.26
C LEU A 232 21.58 2.25 -5.64
N ASP A 233 22.34 1.27 -6.11
CA ASP A 233 22.97 1.31 -7.42
C ASP A 233 21.93 1.26 -8.53
N CYS A 234 20.95 0.34 -8.42
CA CYS A 234 19.82 0.26 -9.36
C CYS A 234 18.99 1.55 -9.37
N LEU A 235 18.61 2.07 -8.18
CA LEU A 235 17.86 3.32 -8.05
C LEU A 235 18.61 4.49 -8.71
N ALA A 236 19.92 4.61 -8.45
CA ALA A 236 20.73 5.69 -9.01
C ALA A 236 20.82 5.62 -10.54
N GLU A 237 20.93 4.42 -11.10
CA GLU A 237 20.94 4.22 -12.54
C GLU A 237 19.60 4.62 -13.19
N VAL A 238 18.48 4.21 -12.58
CA VAL A 238 17.14 4.60 -13.03
C VAL A 238 16.93 6.12 -12.93
N VAL A 239 17.39 6.78 -11.85
CA VAL A 239 17.32 8.23 -11.69
C VAL A 239 18.16 8.93 -12.75
N ALA A 240 19.40 8.48 -12.97
CA ALA A 240 20.31 9.06 -13.97
C ALA A 240 19.76 8.96 -15.39
N ALA A 241 18.98 7.91 -15.69
CA ALA A 241 18.31 7.72 -16.97
C ALA A 241 16.93 8.41 -17.08
N GLY A 242 16.53 9.21 -16.08
CA GLY A 242 15.30 10.02 -16.11
C GLY A 242 14.05 9.36 -15.53
N GLY A 243 14.14 8.14 -14.97
CA GLY A 243 13.02 7.42 -14.35
C GLY A 243 12.64 7.91 -12.95
N GLY A 244 13.40 8.82 -12.32
CA GLY A 244 13.24 9.25 -10.93
C GLY A 244 11.84 9.77 -10.57
N ARG A 245 11.11 10.35 -11.54
CA ARG A 245 9.74 10.88 -11.32
C ARG A 245 8.67 9.80 -11.06
N ARG A 246 9.04 8.53 -11.12
CA ARG A 246 8.14 7.39 -10.94
C ARG A 246 8.61 6.43 -9.84
N LEU A 247 9.63 6.81 -9.06
CA LEU A 247 10.11 6.00 -7.96
C LEU A 247 9.40 6.37 -6.64
N LEU A 248 9.15 5.36 -5.81
CA LEU A 248 8.62 5.47 -4.46
C LEU A 248 9.53 4.69 -3.51
N LEU A 249 9.72 5.16 -2.27
CA LEU A 249 10.49 4.46 -1.24
C LEU A 249 9.59 4.01 -0.10
N GLY A 250 9.81 2.78 0.40
CA GLY A 250 9.12 2.20 1.54
C GLY A 250 9.98 1.18 2.28
N GLY A 251 9.51 0.75 3.43
CA GLY A 251 10.21 -0.24 4.25
C GLY A 251 9.70 -1.67 4.08
N ASP A 252 8.39 -1.85 3.93
CA ASP A 252 7.72 -3.17 3.92
C ASP A 252 8.26 -4.07 5.04
N VAL A 253 8.34 -3.53 6.25
CA VAL A 253 8.93 -4.23 7.39
C VAL A 253 8.08 -5.44 7.78
N ALA A 254 6.76 -5.31 7.82
CA ALA A 254 5.71 -6.33 7.70
C ALA A 254 5.82 -7.59 8.60
N ARG A 255 6.67 -7.61 9.65
CA ARG A 255 6.87 -8.77 10.51
C ARG A 255 7.19 -8.35 11.94
N ARG A 256 6.60 -9.06 12.91
CA ARG A 256 6.86 -8.88 14.34
C ARG A 256 8.36 -8.89 14.66
N SER A 257 9.10 -9.87 14.12
CA SER A 257 10.55 -10.02 14.33
C SER A 257 11.40 -8.88 13.75
N ARG A 258 10.78 -7.97 13.00
CA ARG A 258 11.44 -6.82 12.38
C ARG A 258 11.03 -5.47 12.99
N TYR A 259 10.10 -5.44 13.95
CA TYR A 259 9.65 -4.24 14.66
C TYR A 259 10.38 -4.11 16.01
N VAL A 260 11.00 -2.95 16.26
CA VAL A 260 11.73 -2.69 17.51
C VAL A 260 10.81 -2.78 18.72
N SER A 261 9.61 -2.23 18.61
CA SER A 261 8.59 -2.24 19.66
C SER A 261 8.08 -3.63 20.02
N TYR A 262 8.23 -4.61 19.11
CA TYR A 262 7.93 -6.02 19.34
C TYR A 262 9.18 -6.84 19.72
N GLY A 263 10.32 -6.18 19.93
CA GLY A 263 11.59 -6.83 20.29
C GLY A 263 12.43 -7.30 19.10
N GLY A 264 12.05 -6.89 17.87
CA GLY A 264 12.77 -7.21 16.63
C GLY A 264 13.67 -6.07 16.13
N MET A 265 14.10 -6.15 14.89
CA MET A 265 14.94 -5.15 14.21
C MET A 265 14.73 -5.22 12.69
N PRO A 266 14.79 -4.09 11.94
CA PRO A 266 15.38 -2.80 12.34
C PRO A 266 14.35 -1.74 12.76
N GLY A 267 13.03 -2.01 12.66
CA GLY A 267 11.94 -1.07 12.90
C GLY A 267 11.65 -0.14 11.71
N LEU A 268 10.51 0.57 11.78
CA LEU A 268 10.07 1.46 10.70
C LEU A 268 11.01 2.65 10.48
N ALA A 269 11.66 3.13 11.54
CA ALA A 269 12.59 4.26 11.45
C ALA A 269 13.80 4.00 10.53
N TYR A 270 14.12 2.74 10.21
CA TYR A 270 15.29 2.41 9.39
C TYR A 270 15.29 3.12 8.05
N LEU A 271 14.16 3.19 7.40
CA LEU A 271 14.05 3.81 6.07
C LEU A 271 14.60 5.23 6.10
N PHE A 272 14.04 6.10 6.94
CA PHE A 272 14.42 7.51 6.99
C PHE A 272 15.73 7.76 7.74
N ALA A 273 16.02 7.01 8.82
CA ALA A 273 17.22 7.22 9.60
C ALA A 273 18.50 6.65 8.97
N ARG A 274 18.38 5.64 8.09
CA ARG A 274 19.55 4.92 7.55
C ARG A 274 19.59 4.84 6.03
N PHE A 275 18.48 4.49 5.38
CA PHE A 275 18.48 4.27 3.93
C PHE A 275 18.38 5.60 3.15
N VAL A 276 17.45 6.47 3.50
CA VAL A 276 17.24 7.78 2.84
C VAL A 276 18.51 8.65 2.81
N PRO A 277 19.30 8.79 3.90
CA PRO A 277 20.56 9.52 3.83
C PRO A 277 21.55 8.96 2.79
N ARG A 278 21.56 7.66 2.56
CA ARG A 278 22.40 7.02 1.53
C ARG A 278 21.84 7.26 0.13
N VAL A 279 20.50 7.24 -0.04
CA VAL A 279 19.86 7.65 -1.30
C VAL A 279 20.25 9.09 -1.62
N ARG A 280 20.11 10.01 -0.66
CA ARG A 280 20.45 11.43 -0.81
C ARG A 280 21.91 11.65 -1.19
N ALA A 281 22.81 10.92 -0.56
CA ALA A 281 24.24 10.95 -0.92
C ALA A 281 24.53 10.40 -2.32
N ARG A 282 23.66 9.53 -2.86
CA ARG A 282 23.85 8.85 -4.14
C ARG A 282 23.24 9.60 -5.33
N VAL A 283 22.05 10.19 -5.15
CA VAL A 283 21.29 10.84 -6.25
C VAL A 283 21.03 12.34 -6.04
N GLY A 284 21.43 12.90 -4.90
CA GLY A 284 21.27 14.31 -4.54
C GLY A 284 19.93 14.62 -3.85
N ASP A 285 19.84 15.85 -3.33
CA ASP A 285 18.69 16.33 -2.55
C ASP A 285 17.42 16.39 -3.40
N GLU A 286 17.47 17.04 -4.56
CA GLU A 286 16.32 17.26 -5.44
C GLU A 286 15.64 15.94 -5.85
N ALA A 287 16.42 14.96 -6.32
CA ALA A 287 15.87 13.66 -6.71
C ALA A 287 15.29 12.89 -5.50
N THR A 288 15.93 12.99 -4.33
CA THR A 288 15.46 12.34 -3.11
C THR A 288 14.15 12.97 -2.62
N ASP A 289 14.04 14.30 -2.60
CA ASP A 289 12.82 15.00 -2.20
C ASP A 289 11.68 14.74 -3.19
N GLN A 290 11.98 14.65 -4.48
CA GLN A 290 11.00 14.22 -5.49
C GLN A 290 10.45 12.81 -5.20
N ILE A 291 11.34 11.85 -4.89
CA ILE A 291 10.96 10.46 -4.63
C ILE A 291 10.13 10.33 -3.34
N LEU A 292 10.48 11.09 -2.29
CA LEU A 292 9.85 10.98 -0.99
C LEU A 292 8.57 11.81 -0.83
N THR A 293 8.44 12.90 -1.59
CA THR A 293 7.38 13.89 -1.37
C THR A 293 6.51 14.09 -2.61
N GLU A 294 7.09 14.49 -3.75
CA GLU A 294 6.27 14.83 -4.92
C GLU A 294 5.64 13.60 -5.58
N ASN A 295 6.39 12.52 -5.71
CA ASN A 295 5.90 11.31 -6.35
C ASN A 295 4.77 10.64 -5.55
N PRO A 296 4.88 10.42 -4.22
CA PRO A 296 3.79 9.91 -3.42
C PRO A 296 2.56 10.81 -3.43
N ALA A 297 2.73 12.13 -3.32
CA ALA A 297 1.64 13.09 -3.38
C ALA A 297 0.89 13.02 -4.72
N ARG A 298 1.62 12.89 -5.84
CA ARG A 298 1.03 12.76 -7.17
C ARG A 298 0.35 11.41 -7.37
N TRP A 299 0.94 10.32 -6.91
CA TRP A 299 0.36 8.98 -7.02
C TRP A 299 -0.90 8.84 -6.18
N LEU A 300 -0.86 9.27 -4.90
CA LEU A 300 -1.96 9.11 -3.95
C LEU A 300 -3.10 10.12 -4.15
N SER A 301 -2.88 11.17 -4.94
CA SER A 301 -3.91 12.17 -5.19
C SER A 301 -4.94 11.71 -6.22
N TRP A 302 -6.23 11.93 -5.94
CA TRP A 302 -7.34 11.65 -6.82
C TRP A 302 -8.53 12.59 -6.56
N GLU A 303 -9.53 12.55 -7.42
CA GLU A 303 -10.74 13.36 -7.27
C GLU A 303 -11.90 12.44 -6.84
N PRO A 304 -12.12 12.23 -5.54
CA PRO A 304 -13.24 11.43 -5.10
C PRO A 304 -14.55 12.08 -5.53
N GLY A 305 -15.40 11.30 -6.19
CA GLY A 305 -16.76 11.73 -6.49
C GLY A 305 -17.54 12.05 -5.20
N PRO A 306 -18.70 12.73 -5.29
CA PRO A 306 -19.52 13.01 -4.12
C PRO A 306 -19.85 11.71 -3.38
N ALA A 307 -19.74 11.73 -2.06
CA ALA A 307 -20.09 10.60 -1.22
C ALA A 307 -21.56 10.19 -1.50
N PRO A 308 -21.89 8.88 -1.54
CA PRO A 308 -23.26 8.43 -1.69
C PRO A 308 -24.16 9.06 -0.62
N GLN A 309 -25.28 9.64 -1.02
CA GLN A 309 -26.18 10.37 -0.11
C GLN A 309 -26.95 9.46 0.86
N HIS A 310 -26.85 8.12 0.71
CA HIS A 310 -27.50 7.15 1.59
C HIS A 310 -26.55 6.04 2.02
N ARG A 311 -26.36 5.97 3.34
CA ARG A 311 -25.87 4.75 3.99
C ARG A 311 -27.01 3.71 3.86
N PRO A 312 -26.80 2.50 3.33
CA PRO A 312 -27.82 1.46 3.44
C PRO A 312 -28.14 1.26 4.94
N GLU A 313 -29.42 1.32 5.31
CA GLU A 313 -29.86 1.09 6.68
C GLU A 313 -29.29 -0.26 7.14
N ARG A 314 -28.63 -0.27 8.29
CA ARG A 314 -28.13 -1.49 8.92
C ARG A 314 -29.34 -2.40 9.16
N GLY A 315 -29.43 -3.50 8.43
CA GLY A 315 -30.43 -4.52 8.66
C GLY A 315 -30.29 -5.00 10.12
N SER A 316 -31.27 -4.66 10.95
CA SER A 316 -31.42 -5.22 12.28
C SER A 316 -31.58 -6.73 12.17
N VAL A 317 -30.53 -7.48 12.52
CA VAL A 317 -30.66 -8.94 12.74
C VAL A 317 -31.55 -9.12 13.97
N VAL A 318 -32.83 -9.35 13.72
CA VAL A 318 -33.78 -9.77 14.76
C VAL A 318 -33.34 -11.16 15.22
N HIS A 319 -32.74 -11.23 16.40
CA HIS A 319 -32.59 -12.47 17.12
C HIS A 319 -33.98 -12.94 17.55
N ASP A 320 -34.56 -13.80 16.74
CA ASP A 320 -35.77 -14.53 17.10
C ASP A 320 -35.38 -15.61 18.14
N GLN A 321 -35.59 -15.28 19.43
CA GLN A 321 -35.50 -16.25 20.50
C GLN A 321 -36.79 -17.10 20.49
N HIS A 322 -36.78 -18.19 19.77
CA HIS A 322 -37.78 -19.24 20.04
C HIS A 322 -37.47 -19.98 21.33
N ARG A 323 -38.24 -19.62 22.36
CA ARG A 323 -38.52 -20.53 23.50
C ARG A 323 -39.52 -21.57 23.01
N GLY A 324 -39.21 -22.82 23.23
CA GLY A 324 -40.07 -23.99 23.08
C GLY A 324 -39.28 -25.24 23.48
#